data_68c39b9226810aad394b9df11fd7e090
#
_entry.id   68c39b9226810aad394b9df11fd7e090
#
_cell.length_a   1.000
_cell.length_b   1.000
_cell.length_c   1.000
_cell.angle_alpha   90.00
_cell.angle_beta   90.00
_cell.angle_gamma   90.00
#
_symmetry.space_group_name_H-M   'P 1'
#
loop_
_entity.id
_entity.type
_entity.pdbx_description
1 polymer ?
#
loop_
_entity_poly.entity_id
_entity_poly.type
_entity_poly.pdbx_seq_one_letter_code
_entity_poly.pdbx_strand_id
1 'polypeptide(L)'
;MTTDGGVVPGVQVCSLKVDTPQLIASGTGYKIVRFPFGAAESTDRFEMHQAVQPDGYVVSDWATDDRSGLIWPSQAGWGHLHAMIQWEAASGTGGYSELRDQYVRDPLGLTPHPNDTTATEHRTPTPGGQYYVKNHGAFVDPGTPVALRVTHNDANPRLLTLAEFKLVIHHAA
;
A
#
# COMPACT_ATOMS: atom_id res chain seq x y z
N MET A 1 -39.14 12.37 9.93
CA MET A 1 -38.42 12.24 8.65
C MET A 1 -37.11 11.55 8.91
N THR A 2 -37.07 10.24 8.74
CA THR A 2 -35.84 9.44 8.81
C THR A 2 -35.12 9.64 7.49
N THR A 3 -34.01 10.32 7.47
CA THR A 3 -33.10 10.33 6.33
C THR A 3 -32.53 8.94 6.20
N ASP A 4 -33.11 8.19 5.28
CA ASP A 4 -32.55 6.95 4.77
C ASP A 4 -31.15 7.29 4.24
N GLY A 5 -30.12 6.84 4.96
CA GLY A 5 -28.75 6.95 4.52
C GLY A 5 -28.54 6.04 3.32
N GLY A 6 -29.00 6.50 2.16
CA GLY A 6 -28.92 5.74 0.92
C GLY A 6 -27.49 5.27 0.68
N VAL A 7 -27.31 3.95 0.76
CA VAL A 7 -26.11 3.29 0.28
C VAL A 7 -25.92 3.72 -1.17
N VAL A 8 -24.84 4.45 -1.46
CA VAL A 8 -24.50 4.85 -2.82
C VAL A 8 -24.09 3.57 -3.56
N PRO A 9 -24.92 3.08 -4.50
CA PRO A 9 -24.56 1.90 -5.27
C PRO A 9 -23.34 2.25 -6.13
N GLY A 10 -22.28 1.49 -6.00
CA GLY A 10 -21.09 1.70 -6.81
C GLY A 10 -19.82 1.21 -6.13
N VAL A 11 -18.73 1.32 -6.84
CA VAL A 11 -17.40 1.04 -6.32
C VAL A 11 -16.85 2.28 -5.62
N GLN A 12 -16.17 2.07 -4.50
CA GLN A 12 -15.37 3.10 -3.85
C GLN A 12 -13.90 2.87 -4.17
N VAL A 13 -13.20 3.92 -4.55
CA VAL A 13 -11.82 3.83 -5.01
C VAL A 13 -10.93 4.78 -4.23
N CYS A 14 -9.83 4.24 -3.72
CA CYS A 14 -8.64 4.98 -3.33
C CYS A 14 -7.51 4.60 -4.28
N SER A 15 -6.91 5.56 -4.94
CA SER A 15 -5.80 5.33 -5.89
C SER A 15 -4.65 6.27 -5.55
N LEU A 16 -3.55 5.69 -5.10
CA LEU A 16 -2.37 6.43 -4.64
C LEU A 16 -1.22 6.24 -5.62
N LYS A 17 -0.42 7.29 -5.78
CA LYS A 17 0.83 7.25 -6.54
C LYS A 17 1.92 8.04 -5.82
N VAL A 18 3.13 7.53 -5.90
CA VAL A 18 4.34 8.22 -5.46
C VAL A 18 5.46 7.97 -6.47
N ASP A 19 6.11 9.03 -6.91
CA ASP A 19 7.27 9.03 -7.80
C ASP A 19 8.53 9.62 -7.14
N THR A 20 8.41 10.04 -5.88
CA THR A 20 9.56 10.36 -5.04
C THR A 20 10.24 9.06 -4.62
N PRO A 21 11.52 8.84 -4.97
CA PRO A 21 12.21 7.61 -4.60
C PRO A 21 12.27 7.39 -3.08
N GLN A 22 12.02 6.15 -2.67
CA GLN A 22 12.10 5.72 -1.27
C GLN A 22 13.26 4.74 -1.11
N LEU A 23 14.14 5.01 -0.15
CA LEU A 23 15.25 4.13 0.17
C LEU A 23 14.76 2.98 1.05
N ILE A 24 14.82 1.78 0.52
CA ILE A 24 14.49 0.55 1.24
C ILE A 24 15.78 -0.03 1.81
N ALA A 25 15.86 -0.06 3.14
CA ALA A 25 17.04 -0.54 3.85
C ALA A 25 17.35 -2.01 3.51
N SER A 26 18.63 -2.36 3.57
CA SER A 26 19.09 -3.74 3.44
C SER A 26 18.51 -4.63 4.56
N GLY A 27 18.40 -5.92 4.28
CA GLY A 27 17.92 -6.91 5.22
C GLY A 27 16.51 -7.41 4.90
N THR A 28 16.06 -8.42 5.63
CA THR A 28 14.84 -9.17 5.33
C THR A 28 13.55 -8.58 5.93
N GLY A 29 13.65 -7.43 6.62
CA GLY A 29 12.49 -6.77 7.22
C GLY A 29 11.65 -6.04 6.17
N TYR A 30 10.36 -6.35 6.09
CA TYR A 30 9.44 -5.63 5.22
C TYR A 30 9.28 -4.17 5.63
N LYS A 31 9.23 -3.28 4.64
CA LYS A 31 8.97 -1.84 4.78
C LYS A 31 7.67 -1.47 4.11
N ILE A 32 6.85 -0.67 4.78
CA ILE A 32 5.63 -0.13 4.20
C ILE A 32 6.01 0.90 3.14
N VAL A 33 5.41 0.80 1.97
CA VAL A 33 5.52 1.82 0.92
C VAL A 33 4.68 3.01 1.33
N ARG A 34 5.28 4.20 1.36
CA ARG A 34 4.67 5.45 1.82
C ARG A 34 4.15 6.27 0.66
N PHE A 35 3.05 6.98 0.88
CA PHE A 35 2.41 7.81 -0.14
C PHE A 35 2.11 9.21 0.40
N PRO A 36 2.32 10.27 -0.41
CA PRO A 36 1.96 11.62 -0.03
C PRO A 36 0.44 11.79 0.02
N PHE A 37 -0.04 12.66 0.91
CA PHE A 37 -1.45 13.04 0.98
C PHE A 37 -1.78 14.12 -0.03
N GLY A 38 -2.93 14.02 -0.70
CA GLY A 38 -3.42 15.04 -1.63
C GLY A 38 -2.57 15.24 -2.89
N ALA A 39 -1.78 14.22 -3.29
CA ALA A 39 -0.99 14.29 -4.51
C ALA A 39 -1.88 14.39 -5.76
N ALA A 40 -1.45 15.17 -6.76
CA ALA A 40 -2.24 15.47 -7.95
C ALA A 40 -2.64 14.23 -8.77
N GLU A 41 -1.81 13.19 -8.74
CA GLU A 41 -2.07 11.93 -9.44
C GLU A 41 -2.76 10.88 -8.57
N SER A 42 -3.13 11.23 -7.34
CA SER A 42 -3.87 10.37 -6.43
C SER A 42 -5.34 10.76 -6.40
N THR A 43 -6.21 9.77 -6.18
CA THR A 43 -7.65 9.95 -6.05
C THR A 43 -8.13 9.28 -4.77
N ASP A 44 -8.70 10.07 -3.86
CA ASP A 44 -9.22 9.58 -2.57
C ASP A 44 -10.52 10.30 -2.19
N ARG A 45 -11.53 10.18 -3.05
CA ARG A 45 -12.83 10.82 -2.85
C ARG A 45 -13.56 10.34 -1.58
N PHE A 46 -13.24 9.16 -1.11
CA PHE A 46 -13.89 8.52 0.03
C PHE A 46 -13.06 8.61 1.33
N GLU A 47 -12.04 9.48 1.34
CA GLU A 47 -11.21 9.79 2.52
C GLU A 47 -10.58 8.55 3.18
N MET A 48 -10.15 7.58 2.35
CA MET A 48 -9.50 6.36 2.81
C MET A 48 -8.00 6.54 3.10
N HIS A 49 -7.40 7.65 2.63
CA HIS A 49 -6.00 7.96 2.80
C HIS A 49 -5.83 9.43 3.19
N GLN A 50 -5.93 9.70 4.48
CA GLN A 50 -5.90 11.05 5.04
C GLN A 50 -4.78 11.20 6.07
N ALA A 51 -4.23 12.43 6.20
CA ALA A 51 -3.22 12.72 7.22
C ALA A 51 -3.78 12.55 8.63
N VAL A 52 -5.04 12.91 8.86
CA VAL A 52 -5.77 12.61 10.10
C VAL A 52 -6.45 11.26 9.94
N GLN A 53 -5.96 10.27 10.66
CA GLN A 53 -6.41 8.89 10.53
C GLN A 53 -7.64 8.59 11.40
N PRO A 54 -8.42 7.53 11.09
CA PRO A 54 -9.65 7.21 11.82
C PRO A 54 -9.49 6.99 13.31
N ASP A 55 -8.29 6.59 13.77
CA ASP A 55 -7.95 6.42 15.18
C ASP A 55 -7.48 7.72 15.87
N GLY A 56 -7.53 8.86 15.16
CA GLY A 56 -7.15 10.18 15.67
C GLY A 56 -5.64 10.50 15.56
N TYR A 57 -4.84 9.58 15.05
CA TYR A 57 -3.43 9.86 14.79
C TYR A 57 -3.26 10.84 13.62
N VAL A 58 -2.29 11.75 13.73
CA VAL A 58 -1.98 12.73 12.68
C VAL A 58 -0.59 12.48 12.13
N VAL A 59 -0.51 12.16 10.84
CA VAL A 59 0.76 12.04 10.12
C VAL A 59 1.24 13.44 9.75
N SER A 60 2.36 13.86 10.32
CA SER A 60 2.95 15.17 10.05
C SER A 60 3.93 15.18 8.85
N ASP A 61 4.57 14.06 8.60
CA ASP A 61 5.51 13.87 7.48
C ASP A 61 5.30 12.51 6.84
N TRP A 62 4.70 12.52 5.67
CA TRP A 62 4.40 11.28 4.94
C TRP A 62 5.66 10.48 4.57
N ALA A 63 6.79 11.15 4.35
CA ALA A 63 8.01 10.50 3.86
C ALA A 63 8.72 9.67 4.93
N THR A 64 8.46 9.95 6.21
CA THR A 64 9.12 9.28 7.34
C THR A 64 8.19 8.43 8.18
N ASP A 65 6.87 8.65 8.10
CA ASP A 65 5.88 7.94 8.91
C ASP A 65 5.24 6.80 8.12
N ASP A 66 5.37 5.57 8.60
CA ASP A 66 4.81 4.37 7.96
C ASP A 66 3.28 4.38 7.87
N ARG A 67 2.60 5.17 8.70
CA ARG A 67 1.15 5.34 8.60
C ARG A 67 0.69 6.05 7.33
N SER A 68 1.57 6.74 6.63
CA SER A 68 1.28 7.29 5.30
C SER A 68 1.11 6.23 4.20
N GLY A 69 1.48 4.99 4.46
CA GLY A 69 1.25 3.87 3.55
C GLY A 69 -0.06 3.12 3.80
N LEU A 70 -0.89 3.57 4.75
CA LEU A 70 -2.13 2.89 5.11
C LEU A 70 -3.32 3.44 4.30
N ILE A 71 -4.08 2.54 3.69
CA ILE A 71 -5.43 2.83 3.20
C ILE A 71 -6.42 2.27 4.23
N TRP A 72 -7.28 3.13 4.76
CA TRP A 72 -8.36 2.75 5.67
C TRP A 72 -9.66 2.59 4.86
N PRO A 73 -10.16 1.37 4.67
CA PRO A 73 -11.37 1.16 3.88
C PRO A 73 -12.55 1.98 4.42
N SER A 74 -13.28 2.64 3.54
CA SER A 74 -14.43 3.48 3.91
C SER A 74 -15.68 2.68 4.24
N GLN A 75 -15.74 1.43 3.78
CA GLN A 75 -16.85 0.50 4.03
C GLN A 75 -16.37 -0.94 4.00
N ALA A 76 -17.17 -1.85 4.56
CA ALA A 76 -16.97 -3.28 4.41
C ALA A 76 -17.37 -3.74 2.99
N GLY A 77 -16.64 -4.69 2.45
CA GLY A 77 -16.96 -5.25 1.15
C GLY A 77 -15.83 -6.07 0.54
N TRP A 78 -16.01 -6.48 -0.71
CA TRP A 78 -14.97 -7.14 -1.46
C TRP A 78 -14.02 -6.09 -2.05
N GLY A 79 -12.78 -6.09 -1.56
CA GLY A 79 -11.72 -5.21 -2.02
C GLY A 79 -10.88 -5.85 -3.11
N HIS A 80 -10.61 -5.11 -4.19
CA HIS A 80 -9.56 -5.41 -5.14
C HIS A 80 -8.38 -4.51 -4.88
N LEU A 81 -7.24 -5.12 -4.58
CA LEU A 81 -5.96 -4.45 -4.35
C LEU A 81 -5.12 -4.53 -5.63
N HIS A 82 -4.64 -3.39 -6.08
CA HIS A 82 -3.75 -3.28 -7.23
C HIS A 82 -2.52 -2.49 -6.83
N ALA A 83 -1.35 -2.95 -7.25
CA ALA A 83 -0.11 -2.21 -7.09
C ALA A 83 0.74 -2.28 -8.35
N MET A 84 1.50 -1.23 -8.61
CA MET A 84 2.63 -1.23 -9.51
C MET A 84 3.83 -0.72 -8.74
N ILE A 85 4.94 -1.44 -8.83
CA ILE A 85 6.17 -1.16 -8.09
C ILE A 85 7.30 -1.09 -9.09
N GLN A 86 8.06 0.01 -9.05
CA GLN A 86 9.28 0.14 -9.82
C GLN A 86 10.47 0.24 -8.89
N TRP A 87 11.44 -0.64 -9.07
CA TRP A 87 12.73 -0.59 -8.42
C TRP A 87 13.78 -0.01 -9.37
N GLU A 88 14.84 0.54 -8.82
CA GLU A 88 16.04 0.84 -9.58
C GLU A 88 16.60 -0.41 -10.27
N ALA A 89 17.35 -0.23 -11.35
CA ALA A 89 17.96 -1.35 -12.06
C ALA A 89 18.90 -2.16 -11.16
N ALA A 90 18.91 -3.48 -11.35
CA ALA A 90 19.81 -4.38 -10.60
C ALA A 90 21.24 -4.40 -11.11
N SER A 91 21.54 -3.74 -12.23
CA SER A 91 22.86 -3.72 -12.86
C SER A 91 23.94 -3.18 -11.91
N GLY A 92 25.08 -3.85 -11.83
CA GLY A 92 26.22 -3.44 -11.01
C GLY A 92 26.11 -3.80 -9.53
N THR A 93 25.09 -4.49 -9.12
CA THR A 93 24.86 -4.87 -7.73
C THR A 93 25.16 -6.35 -7.56
N GLY A 94 26.35 -6.66 -7.18
CA GLY A 94 26.81 -8.04 -7.11
C GLY A 94 25.96 -8.94 -6.21
N GLY A 95 24.95 -9.55 -6.78
CA GLY A 95 24.50 -10.82 -6.27
C GLY A 95 23.29 -10.88 -5.35
N TYR A 96 22.41 -9.85 -5.27
CA TYR A 96 21.13 -10.08 -4.66
C TYR A 96 20.18 -10.81 -5.64
N SER A 97 19.32 -11.67 -5.12
CA SER A 97 18.57 -12.63 -5.92
C SER A 97 17.04 -12.46 -5.76
N GLU A 98 16.61 -11.58 -4.86
CA GLU A 98 15.20 -11.53 -4.52
C GLU A 98 14.71 -10.13 -4.15
N LEU A 99 13.58 -9.78 -4.75
CA LEU A 99 12.67 -8.72 -4.33
C LEU A 99 11.37 -9.39 -3.85
N ARG A 100 10.73 -8.82 -2.82
CA ARG A 100 9.42 -9.30 -2.35
C ARG A 100 8.46 -8.15 -2.20
N ASP A 101 7.19 -8.43 -2.48
CA ASP A 101 6.09 -7.53 -2.20
C ASP A 101 4.93 -8.27 -1.52
N GLN A 102 4.22 -7.54 -0.65
CA GLN A 102 3.09 -8.09 0.10
C GLN A 102 1.96 -7.07 0.19
N TYR A 103 0.72 -7.57 0.12
CA TYR A 103 -0.40 -6.89 0.76
C TYR A 103 -0.58 -7.41 2.17
N VAL A 104 -0.90 -6.51 3.09
CA VAL A 104 -1.04 -6.83 4.50
C VAL A 104 -2.17 -6.02 5.11
N ARG A 105 -2.96 -6.65 5.98
CA ARG A 105 -3.94 -5.98 6.82
C ARG A 105 -3.31 -5.67 8.16
N ASP A 106 -3.58 -4.48 8.68
CA ASP A 106 -3.06 -3.98 9.96
C ASP A 106 -1.54 -4.23 10.17
N PRO A 107 -0.67 -3.73 9.28
CA PRO A 107 0.77 -4.02 9.34
C PRO A 107 1.45 -3.48 10.60
N LEU A 108 0.83 -2.52 11.27
CA LEU A 108 1.39 -1.85 12.45
C LEU A 108 0.74 -2.30 13.77
N GLY A 109 -0.22 -3.22 13.72
CA GLY A 109 -0.91 -3.71 14.91
C GLY A 109 -1.74 -2.64 15.61
N LEU A 110 -2.43 -1.80 14.85
CA LEU A 110 -3.23 -0.66 15.36
C LEU A 110 -4.62 -1.08 15.84
N THR A 111 -5.05 -2.27 15.47
CA THR A 111 -6.39 -2.79 15.76
C THR A 111 -6.27 -4.09 16.56
N PRO A 112 -7.37 -4.58 17.18
CA PRO A 112 -7.35 -5.87 17.87
C PRO A 112 -7.25 -7.08 16.89
N HIS A 113 -7.33 -6.83 15.59
CA HIS A 113 -7.15 -7.87 14.57
C HIS A 113 -5.67 -8.19 14.40
N PRO A 114 -5.30 -9.46 14.22
CA PRO A 114 -3.91 -9.82 13.99
C PRO A 114 -3.44 -9.28 12.62
N ASN A 115 -2.17 -8.90 12.57
CA ASN A 115 -1.48 -8.62 11.31
C ASN A 115 -1.66 -9.84 10.38
N ASP A 116 -2.21 -9.62 9.21
CA ASP A 116 -2.53 -10.68 8.27
C ASP A 116 -1.99 -10.34 6.88
N THR A 117 -1.04 -11.15 6.42
CA THR A 117 -0.51 -11.09 5.06
C THR A 117 -1.46 -11.77 4.10
N THR A 118 -2.08 -11.00 3.22
CA THR A 118 -3.08 -11.50 2.28
C THR A 118 -2.47 -12.09 1.00
N ALA A 119 -1.34 -11.56 0.55
CA ALA A 119 -0.63 -12.04 -0.64
C ALA A 119 0.84 -11.65 -0.59
N THR A 120 1.71 -12.61 -0.89
CA THR A 120 3.17 -12.39 -0.99
C THR A 120 3.66 -12.90 -2.33
N GLU A 121 4.51 -12.11 -2.98
CA GLU A 121 5.19 -12.54 -4.20
C GLU A 121 6.70 -12.36 -4.07
N HIS A 122 7.42 -13.32 -4.64
CA HIS A 122 8.87 -13.33 -4.78
C HIS A 122 9.22 -13.06 -6.24
N ARG A 123 10.16 -12.15 -6.46
CA ARG A 123 10.55 -11.72 -7.80
C ARG A 123 12.07 -11.74 -7.94
N THR A 124 12.53 -12.14 -9.11
CA THR A 124 13.95 -12.11 -9.44
C THR A 124 14.32 -10.72 -9.95
N PRO A 125 15.38 -10.08 -9.43
CA PRO A 125 15.89 -8.84 -9.96
C PRO A 125 16.32 -8.95 -11.42
N THR A 126 16.12 -7.88 -12.18
CA THR A 126 16.53 -7.80 -13.58
C THR A 126 17.57 -6.68 -13.79
N PRO A 127 18.50 -6.81 -14.78
CA PRO A 127 19.50 -5.77 -15.02
C PRO A 127 18.93 -4.43 -15.48
N GLY A 128 17.75 -4.43 -16.07
CA GLY A 128 17.06 -3.22 -16.52
C GLY A 128 16.09 -2.67 -15.49
N GLY A 129 15.16 -1.83 -15.96
CA GLY A 129 14.06 -1.34 -15.14
C GLY A 129 13.23 -2.50 -14.60
N GLN A 130 12.88 -2.43 -13.33
CA GLN A 130 12.23 -3.52 -12.61
C GLN A 130 10.81 -3.09 -12.23
N TYR A 131 9.86 -3.37 -13.14
CA TYR A 131 8.44 -3.06 -12.96
C TYR A 131 7.66 -4.33 -12.61
N TYR A 132 6.94 -4.27 -11.51
CA TYR A 132 6.10 -5.39 -11.07
C TYR A 132 4.68 -4.92 -10.79
N VAL A 133 3.72 -5.67 -11.32
CA VAL A 133 2.29 -5.47 -11.06
C VAL A 133 1.80 -6.58 -10.14
N LYS A 134 0.96 -6.20 -9.18
CA LYS A 134 0.35 -7.12 -8.22
C LYS A 134 -1.15 -6.86 -8.12
N ASN A 135 -1.93 -7.93 -8.19
CA ASN A 135 -3.39 -7.88 -8.03
C ASN A 135 -3.82 -8.94 -7.03
N HIS A 136 -4.75 -8.59 -6.15
CA HIS A 136 -5.32 -9.51 -5.18
C HIS A 136 -6.71 -9.08 -4.75
N GLY A 137 -7.59 -10.03 -4.44
CA GLY A 137 -8.90 -9.77 -3.88
C GLY A 137 -8.99 -10.23 -2.43
N ALA A 138 -9.58 -9.42 -1.56
CA ALA A 138 -9.80 -9.75 -0.16
C ALA A 138 -11.01 -9.00 0.39
N PHE A 139 -11.67 -9.53 1.42
CA PHE A 139 -12.62 -8.75 2.20
C PHE A 139 -11.89 -7.67 3.00
N VAL A 140 -12.46 -6.47 3.00
CA VAL A 140 -11.94 -5.31 3.73
C VAL A 140 -13.02 -4.74 4.66
N ASP A 141 -12.56 -4.10 5.74
CA ASP A 141 -13.41 -3.51 6.77
C ASP A 141 -12.88 -2.13 7.17
N PRO A 142 -13.75 -1.16 7.52
CA PRO A 142 -13.35 0.20 7.87
C PRO A 142 -12.34 0.29 9.02
N GLY A 143 -12.43 -0.60 9.99
CA GLY A 143 -11.56 -0.61 11.17
C GLY A 143 -10.18 -1.24 10.98
N THR A 144 -9.88 -1.78 9.78
CA THR A 144 -8.64 -2.53 9.55
C THR A 144 -7.91 -1.97 8.32
N PRO A 145 -6.84 -1.20 8.51
CA PRO A 145 -6.11 -0.62 7.39
C PRO A 145 -5.37 -1.68 6.58
N VAL A 146 -5.19 -1.40 5.29
CA VAL A 146 -4.41 -2.23 4.37
C VAL A 146 -3.19 -1.46 3.87
N ALA A 147 -2.10 -2.17 3.60
CA ALA A 147 -0.88 -1.58 3.08
C ALA A 147 -0.19 -2.48 2.05
N LEU A 148 0.62 -1.83 1.24
CA LEU A 148 1.64 -2.46 0.41
C LEU A 148 2.97 -2.38 1.15
N ARG A 149 3.68 -3.49 1.28
CA ARG A 149 5.04 -3.50 1.83
C ARG A 149 5.98 -4.31 0.98
N VAL A 150 7.25 -3.95 1.03
CA VAL A 150 8.32 -4.50 0.18
C VAL A 150 9.54 -4.86 1.00
N THR A 151 10.37 -5.76 0.46
CA THR A 151 11.71 -6.06 0.97
C THR A 151 12.59 -6.59 -0.15
N HIS A 152 13.88 -6.71 0.12
CA HIS A 152 14.87 -7.33 -0.77
C HIS A 152 15.99 -7.99 0.05
N ASN A 153 16.78 -8.83 -0.58
CA ASN A 153 17.91 -9.52 0.07
C ASN A 153 19.27 -8.97 -0.34
N ASP A 154 19.34 -7.76 -0.91
CA ASP A 154 20.62 -7.08 -1.16
C ASP A 154 21.29 -6.67 0.14
N ALA A 155 22.60 -6.76 0.19
CA ALA A 155 23.40 -6.24 1.30
C ALA A 155 23.39 -4.70 1.37
N ASN A 156 23.07 -4.03 0.28
CA ASN A 156 22.96 -2.57 0.18
C ASN A 156 21.50 -2.13 0.12
N PRO A 157 21.17 -0.92 0.59
CA PRO A 157 19.85 -0.34 0.38
C PRO A 157 19.51 -0.21 -1.11
N ARG A 158 18.22 -0.31 -1.45
CA ARG A 158 17.70 -0.19 -2.82
C ARG A 158 16.66 0.89 -2.91
N LEU A 159 16.62 1.59 -4.06
CA LEU A 159 15.61 2.60 -4.31
C LEU A 159 14.35 1.96 -4.93
N LEU A 160 13.23 2.22 -4.28
CA LEU A 160 11.90 2.11 -4.88
C LEU A 160 11.63 3.44 -5.56
N THR A 161 11.63 3.46 -6.89
CA THR A 161 11.60 4.72 -7.67
C THR A 161 10.20 5.21 -7.99
N LEU A 162 9.23 4.29 -7.99
CA LEU A 162 7.82 4.61 -8.20
C LEU A 162 6.96 3.52 -7.57
N ALA A 163 5.83 3.91 -7.00
CA ALA A 163 4.78 2.98 -6.60
C ALA A 163 3.39 3.54 -6.85
N GLU A 164 2.49 2.66 -7.22
CA GLU A 164 1.04 2.88 -7.16
C GLU A 164 0.42 1.84 -6.23
N PHE A 165 -0.58 2.27 -5.46
CA PHE A 165 -1.38 1.38 -4.64
C PHE A 165 -2.84 1.80 -4.69
N LYS A 166 -3.71 0.87 -5.03
CA LYS A 166 -5.13 1.12 -5.26
C LYS A 166 -5.97 0.11 -4.52
N LEU A 167 -7.01 0.60 -3.88
CA LEU A 167 -8.09 -0.20 -3.31
C LEU A 167 -9.39 0.16 -4.00
N VAL A 168 -10.05 -0.85 -4.55
CA VAL A 168 -11.40 -0.75 -5.13
C VAL A 168 -12.32 -1.61 -4.29
N ILE A 169 -13.32 -1.01 -3.65
CA ILE A 169 -14.28 -1.72 -2.80
C ILE A 169 -15.60 -1.87 -3.54
N HIS A 170 -16.04 -3.11 -3.71
CA HIS A 170 -17.37 -3.45 -4.15
C HIS A 170 -18.25 -3.68 -2.93
N HIS A 171 -19.38 -2.98 -2.87
CA HIS A 171 -20.32 -3.15 -1.77
C HIS A 171 -20.82 -4.60 -1.72
N ALA A 172 -20.82 -5.19 -0.52
CA ALA A 172 -21.52 -6.46 -0.31
C ALA A 172 -23.03 -6.18 -0.32
N ALA A 173 -23.74 -6.87 -1.21
CA ALA A 173 -25.19 -6.76 -1.31
C ALA A 173 -25.88 -7.33 -0.07
#